data_4cf9740ac78ac1ea797bc606d4e05b1f
#
_entry.id   4cf9740ac78ac1ea797bc606d4e05b1f
#
_cell.length_a   1.000
_cell.length_b   1.000
_cell.length_c   1.000
_cell.angle_alpha   90.00
_cell.angle_beta   90.00
_cell.angle_gamma   90.00
#
_symmetry.space_group_name_H-M   'P 1'
#
loop_
_entity.id
_entity.type
_entity.pdbx_description
1 polymer ?
#
loop_
_entity_poly.entity_id
_entity_poly.type
_entity_poly.pdbx_seq_one_letter_code
_entity_poly.pdbx_strand_id
1 'polypeptide(L)'
;MTDTIQDTAPKPSAFRAFFNRRMLVMLGLGFSSGLPFMLVFDTLSTWLRDSGLSLEVIGFFSLATLSYSFKFLWAPLIDRTTVPGLTKLVGHRRSWMLVCQAGVIVGLWLISGSDPVRNLPLMAAFAVAVGFISATQDIVIDAWRIEVSEEHELGATAAANAWGYRASMVISGAVPLLLADAYNWNVAYAAMAAMMAIGVVSVIFAPREKKHALRPIHADDVEPQPAREWVEWIGRLFVILIGALFIGSGLTG
;
A
#
# COMPACT_ATOMS: atom_id res chain seq x y z
N MET A 1 -1.05 0.14 -58.32
CA MET A 1 0.00 -0.54 -57.50
C MET A 1 0.69 0.55 -56.74
N THR A 2 0.22 0.81 -55.53
CA THR A 2 0.78 1.82 -54.59
C THR A 2 1.31 0.99 -53.38
N ASP A 3 2.63 0.77 -53.39
CA ASP A 3 3.33 0.13 -52.29
C ASP A 3 3.23 1.04 -51.04
N THR A 4 2.47 0.62 -50.07
CA THR A 4 2.46 1.19 -48.73
C THR A 4 3.78 0.75 -48.05
N ILE A 5 4.77 1.64 -48.05
CA ILE A 5 5.97 1.55 -47.25
C ILE A 5 5.50 1.59 -45.79
N GLN A 6 5.42 0.42 -45.15
CA GLN A 6 5.30 0.32 -43.70
C GLN A 6 6.58 0.88 -43.10
N ASP A 7 6.45 2.06 -42.48
CA ASP A 7 7.50 2.68 -41.69
C ASP A 7 7.80 1.77 -40.47
N THR A 8 8.76 0.88 -40.65
CA THR A 8 9.28 0.02 -39.58
C THR A 8 10.28 0.81 -38.74
N ALA A 9 9.77 1.77 -37.96
CA ALA A 9 10.58 2.34 -36.88
C ALA A 9 11.09 1.19 -35.97
N PRO A 10 12.38 1.10 -35.68
CA PRO A 10 12.95 0.04 -34.86
C PRO A 10 12.27 0.05 -33.49
N LYS A 11 11.56 -1.04 -33.15
CA LYS A 11 10.98 -1.22 -31.81
C LYS A 11 12.11 -1.07 -30.79
N PRO A 12 12.00 -0.14 -29.81
CA PRO A 12 13.01 0.00 -28.80
C PRO A 12 13.25 -1.34 -28.13
N SER A 13 14.51 -1.73 -27.94
CA SER A 13 14.83 -3.02 -27.31
C SER A 13 14.08 -3.12 -25.97
N ALA A 14 13.46 -4.27 -25.69
CA ALA A 14 12.68 -4.51 -24.47
C ALA A 14 13.44 -4.09 -23.20
N PHE A 15 14.76 -4.18 -23.21
CA PHE A 15 15.64 -3.77 -22.13
C PHE A 15 15.68 -2.24 -21.91
N ARG A 16 15.66 -1.43 -22.97
CA ARG A 16 15.58 0.04 -22.87
C ARG A 16 14.21 0.52 -22.38
N ALA A 17 13.14 -0.19 -22.70
CA ALA A 17 11.80 0.10 -22.21
C ALA A 17 11.71 -0.07 -20.67
N PHE A 18 12.44 -1.02 -20.09
CA PHE A 18 12.49 -1.23 -18.63
C PHE A 18 13.23 -0.13 -17.85
N PHE A 19 14.10 0.65 -18.49
CA PHE A 19 14.81 1.77 -17.85
C PHE A 19 14.10 3.13 -18.05
N ASN A 20 12.82 3.11 -18.41
CA ASN A 20 12.03 4.33 -18.47
C ASN A 20 11.75 4.83 -17.03
N ARG A 21 11.73 6.17 -16.85
CA ARG A 21 11.42 6.84 -15.57
C ARG A 21 10.17 6.26 -14.90
N ARG A 22 9.11 5.92 -15.67
CA ARG A 22 7.89 5.31 -15.14
C ARG A 22 8.17 3.95 -14.50
N MET A 23 8.99 3.11 -15.13
CA MET A 23 9.33 1.77 -14.62
C MET A 23 10.14 1.85 -13.33
N LEU A 24 11.12 2.75 -13.26
CA LEU A 24 11.92 2.95 -12.04
C LEU A 24 11.04 3.45 -10.88
N VAL A 25 10.14 4.39 -11.16
CA VAL A 25 9.16 4.85 -10.18
C VAL A 25 8.26 3.71 -9.72
N MET A 26 7.74 2.89 -10.65
CA MET A 26 6.88 1.75 -10.30
C MET A 26 7.62 0.71 -9.47
N LEU A 27 8.89 0.45 -9.77
CA LEU A 27 9.72 -0.46 -8.99
C LEU A 27 9.90 0.05 -7.56
N GLY A 28 10.18 1.33 -7.37
CA GLY A 28 10.31 1.93 -6.05
C GLY A 28 8.98 2.05 -5.28
N LEU A 29 7.86 2.30 -5.98
CA LEU A 29 6.53 2.27 -5.38
C LEU A 29 6.13 0.84 -4.98
N GLY A 30 6.40 -0.16 -5.82
CA GLY A 30 6.20 -1.56 -5.48
C GLY A 30 7.04 -1.97 -4.26
N PHE A 31 8.29 -1.50 -4.19
CA PHE A 31 9.15 -1.73 -3.02
C PHE A 31 8.51 -1.16 -1.75
N SER A 32 8.04 0.09 -1.77
CA SER A 32 7.41 0.72 -0.61
C SER A 32 6.06 0.10 -0.23
N SER A 33 5.41 -0.59 -1.16
CA SER A 33 4.16 -1.31 -0.94
C SER A 33 4.38 -2.66 -0.23
N GLY A 34 5.35 -3.42 -0.67
CA GLY A 34 5.62 -4.74 -0.09
C GLY A 34 6.36 -4.72 1.25
N LEU A 35 7.10 -3.65 1.54
CA LEU A 35 7.90 -3.53 2.76
C LEU A 35 7.06 -3.58 4.05
N PRO A 36 6.02 -2.76 4.24
CA PRO A 36 5.21 -2.80 5.45
C PRO A 36 4.40 -4.08 5.59
N PHE A 37 4.02 -4.72 4.46
CA PHE A 37 3.30 -5.97 4.47
C PHE A 37 4.09 -7.05 5.23
N MET A 38 5.32 -7.33 4.81
CA MET A 38 6.17 -8.34 5.46
C MET A 38 6.51 -7.97 6.90
N LEU A 39 6.76 -6.68 7.16
CA LEU A 39 7.13 -6.22 8.50
C LEU A 39 6.01 -6.41 9.52
N VAL A 40 4.76 -6.16 9.14
CA VAL A 40 3.62 -6.26 10.06
C VAL A 40 3.17 -7.71 10.28
N PHE A 41 3.27 -8.57 9.25
CA PHE A 41 2.71 -9.92 9.35
C PHE A 41 3.73 -10.97 9.79
N ASP A 42 4.88 -11.03 9.15
CA ASP A 42 5.87 -12.07 9.44
C ASP A 42 6.96 -11.61 10.42
N THR A 43 7.59 -10.48 10.12
CA THR A 43 8.72 -9.98 10.90
C THR A 43 8.29 -9.58 12.31
N LEU A 44 7.12 -8.93 12.46
CA LEU A 44 6.58 -8.59 13.76
C LEU A 44 6.25 -9.83 14.57
N SER A 45 5.66 -10.85 13.94
CA SER A 45 5.37 -12.13 14.60
C SER A 45 6.65 -12.80 15.13
N THR A 46 7.75 -12.69 14.39
CA THR A 46 9.06 -13.17 14.83
C THR A 46 9.58 -12.40 16.05
N TRP A 47 9.47 -11.07 16.04
CA TRP A 47 9.84 -10.25 17.20
C TRP A 47 9.02 -10.57 18.44
N LEU A 48 7.70 -10.70 18.30
CA LEU A 48 6.80 -11.04 19.39
C LEU A 48 7.15 -12.42 19.99
N ARG A 49 7.45 -13.40 19.13
CA ARG A 49 7.87 -14.73 19.54
C ARG A 49 9.22 -14.70 20.28
N ASP A 50 10.17 -13.94 19.78
CA ASP A 50 11.50 -13.75 20.36
C ASP A 50 11.41 -13.10 21.75
N SER A 51 10.38 -12.26 21.94
CA SER A 51 10.03 -11.63 23.23
C SER A 51 9.27 -12.56 24.20
N GLY A 52 9.04 -13.82 23.84
CA GLY A 52 8.41 -14.83 24.69
C GLY A 52 6.88 -14.80 24.72
N LEU A 53 6.23 -14.11 23.77
CA LEU A 53 4.77 -14.06 23.69
C LEU A 53 4.18 -15.34 23.12
N SER A 54 2.97 -15.72 23.59
CA SER A 54 2.29 -16.93 23.16
C SER A 54 1.82 -16.85 21.70
N LEU A 55 1.69 -18.01 21.04
CA LEU A 55 1.20 -18.10 19.66
C LEU A 55 -0.24 -17.56 19.52
N GLU A 56 -1.05 -17.63 20.55
CA GLU A 56 -2.41 -17.08 20.58
C GLU A 56 -2.37 -15.56 20.43
N VAL A 57 -1.51 -14.90 21.19
CA VAL A 57 -1.31 -13.45 21.11
C VAL A 57 -0.79 -13.05 19.73
N ILE A 58 0.17 -13.78 19.18
CA ILE A 58 0.71 -13.55 17.84
C ILE A 58 -0.38 -13.72 16.78
N GLY A 59 -1.27 -14.68 16.95
CA GLY A 59 -2.43 -14.90 16.07
C GLY A 59 -3.35 -13.70 15.96
N PHE A 60 -3.53 -12.90 17.01
CA PHE A 60 -4.31 -11.67 16.96
C PHE A 60 -3.72 -10.61 16.02
N PHE A 61 -2.41 -10.55 15.89
CA PHE A 61 -1.76 -9.62 14.97
C PHE A 61 -2.05 -9.96 13.49
N SER A 62 -2.34 -11.23 13.18
CA SER A 62 -2.73 -11.63 11.82
C SER A 62 -4.07 -11.02 11.39
N LEU A 63 -4.91 -10.54 12.33
CA LEU A 63 -6.14 -9.80 12.00
C LEU A 63 -5.86 -8.49 11.26
N ALA A 64 -4.67 -7.91 11.40
CA ALA A 64 -4.25 -6.76 10.58
C ALA A 64 -4.30 -7.08 9.07
N THR A 65 -4.18 -8.36 8.68
CA THR A 65 -4.29 -8.81 7.28
C THR A 65 -5.69 -8.54 6.69
N LEU A 66 -6.72 -8.46 7.54
CA LEU A 66 -8.08 -8.14 7.11
C LEU A 66 -8.16 -6.79 6.40
N SER A 67 -7.31 -5.83 6.80
CA SER A 67 -7.24 -4.53 6.12
C SER A 67 -6.96 -4.70 4.63
N TYR A 68 -6.11 -5.64 4.22
CA TYR A 68 -5.81 -5.89 2.81
C TYR A 68 -6.96 -6.58 2.07
N SER A 69 -7.68 -7.48 2.74
CA SER A 69 -8.82 -8.18 2.16
C SER A 69 -10.01 -7.25 1.93
N PHE A 70 -10.21 -6.29 2.83
CA PHE A 70 -11.35 -5.38 2.80
C PHE A 70 -11.05 -4.00 2.18
N LYS A 71 -9.85 -3.78 1.63
CA LYS A 71 -9.45 -2.47 1.07
C LYS A 71 -10.40 -1.91 0.01
N PHE A 72 -11.14 -2.76 -0.69
CA PHE A 72 -12.14 -2.34 -1.69
C PHE A 72 -13.30 -1.53 -1.09
N LEU A 73 -13.58 -1.66 0.21
CA LEU A 73 -14.68 -0.95 0.87
C LEU A 73 -14.43 0.56 0.93
N TRP A 74 -13.20 0.98 1.17
CA TRP A 74 -12.87 2.41 1.28
C TRP A 74 -12.16 2.97 0.04
N ALA A 75 -11.85 2.14 -0.96
CA ALA A 75 -11.26 2.60 -2.20
C ALA A 75 -12.08 3.73 -2.86
N PRO A 76 -13.43 3.67 -2.96
CA PRO A 76 -14.22 4.76 -3.52
C PRO A 76 -14.15 6.05 -2.69
N LEU A 77 -13.90 5.95 -1.38
CA LEU A 77 -13.73 7.13 -0.51
C LEU A 77 -12.43 7.84 -0.84
N ILE A 78 -11.34 7.10 -1.03
CA ILE A 78 -10.04 7.66 -1.42
C ILE A 78 -10.12 8.34 -2.79
N ASP A 79 -10.86 7.76 -3.73
CA ASP A 79 -11.03 8.34 -5.07
C ASP A 79 -11.78 9.67 -5.06
N ARG A 80 -12.64 9.88 -4.06
CA ARG A 80 -13.50 11.07 -3.95
C ARG A 80 -12.98 12.12 -2.99
N THR A 81 -12.04 11.78 -2.11
CA THR A 81 -11.52 12.71 -1.10
C THR A 81 -10.18 13.29 -1.52
N THR A 82 -10.01 14.58 -1.30
CA THR A 82 -8.76 15.29 -1.58
C THR A 82 -7.99 15.54 -0.28
N VAL A 83 -6.67 15.49 -0.36
CA VAL A 83 -5.81 15.90 0.75
C VAL A 83 -5.69 17.42 0.74
N PRO A 84 -6.20 18.13 1.78
CA PRO A 84 -6.21 19.59 1.81
C PRO A 84 -4.81 20.17 1.61
N GLY A 85 -4.68 21.16 0.74
CA GLY A 85 -3.40 21.81 0.43
C GLY A 85 -2.47 21.01 -0.47
N LEU A 86 -2.21 19.75 -0.14
CA LEU A 86 -1.23 18.90 -0.84
C LEU A 86 -1.69 18.51 -2.26
N THR A 87 -2.99 18.22 -2.43
CA THR A 87 -3.56 17.86 -3.73
C THR A 87 -3.34 18.94 -4.80
N LYS A 88 -3.42 20.21 -4.42
CA LYS A 88 -3.19 21.34 -5.33
C LYS A 88 -1.73 21.43 -5.78
N LEU A 89 -0.79 21.02 -4.93
CA LEU A 89 0.64 21.12 -5.19
C LEU A 89 1.16 19.96 -6.04
N VAL A 90 0.82 18.73 -5.67
CA VAL A 90 1.44 17.54 -6.25
C VAL A 90 0.50 16.66 -7.07
N GLY A 91 -0.81 16.89 -7.01
CA GLY A 91 -1.83 16.07 -7.65
C GLY A 91 -2.57 15.17 -6.67
N HIS A 92 -3.70 14.57 -7.11
CA HIS A 92 -4.59 13.79 -6.25
C HIS A 92 -3.92 12.49 -5.76
N ARG A 93 -3.47 11.65 -6.67
CA ARG A 93 -2.87 10.34 -6.34
C ARG A 93 -1.55 10.49 -5.57
N ARG A 94 -0.69 11.40 -6.02
CA ARG A 94 0.60 11.65 -5.39
C ARG A 94 0.46 12.19 -3.97
N SER A 95 -0.55 13.03 -3.70
CA SER A 95 -0.81 13.53 -2.34
C SER A 95 -1.21 12.40 -1.38
N TRP A 96 -2.08 11.51 -1.81
CA TRP A 96 -2.46 10.33 -1.03
C TRP A 96 -1.29 9.37 -0.81
N MET A 97 -0.47 9.10 -1.85
CA MET A 97 0.74 8.28 -1.69
C MET A 97 1.68 8.86 -0.64
N LEU A 98 1.95 10.18 -0.67
CA LEU A 98 2.82 10.82 0.31
C LEU A 98 2.27 10.74 1.73
N VAL A 99 0.98 10.97 1.92
CA VAL A 99 0.32 10.84 3.23
C VAL A 99 0.40 9.42 3.77
N CYS A 100 0.11 8.43 2.91
CA CYS A 100 0.22 7.03 3.32
C CYS A 100 1.65 6.65 3.67
N GLN A 101 2.64 7.04 2.85
CA GLN A 101 4.05 6.76 3.13
C GLN A 101 4.53 7.43 4.42
N ALA A 102 4.15 8.67 4.66
CA ALA A 102 4.45 9.35 5.92
C ALA A 102 3.81 8.61 7.11
N GLY A 103 2.56 8.17 6.96
CA GLY A 103 1.86 7.39 7.99
C GLY A 103 2.53 6.05 8.26
N VAL A 104 2.97 5.32 7.23
CA VAL A 104 3.72 4.07 7.40
C VAL A 104 5.08 4.31 8.08
N ILE A 105 5.82 5.34 7.65
CA ILE A 105 7.12 5.70 8.29
C ILE A 105 6.92 5.98 9.77
N VAL A 106 5.96 6.84 10.12
CA VAL A 106 5.65 7.17 11.52
C VAL A 106 5.20 5.93 12.29
N GLY A 107 4.30 5.11 11.71
CA GLY A 107 3.82 3.89 12.34
C GLY A 107 4.93 2.88 12.62
N LEU A 108 5.82 2.63 11.65
CA LEU A 108 6.98 1.75 11.84
C LEU A 108 7.97 2.33 12.88
N TRP A 109 8.15 3.65 12.89
CA TRP A 109 8.97 4.33 13.90
C TRP A 109 8.37 4.18 15.31
N LEU A 110 7.06 4.30 15.45
CA LEU A 110 6.37 4.08 16.73
C LEU A 110 6.45 2.62 17.18
N ILE A 111 6.35 1.66 16.25
CA ILE A 111 6.59 0.25 16.53
C ILE A 111 8.03 0.05 17.00
N SER A 112 9.01 0.68 16.34
CA SER A 112 10.43 0.56 16.74
C SER A 112 10.71 1.08 18.16
N GLY A 113 9.96 2.07 18.63
CA GLY A 113 10.07 2.60 19.99
C GLY A 113 9.24 1.84 21.05
N SER A 114 8.48 0.83 20.64
CA SER A 114 7.60 0.07 21.53
C SER A 114 8.31 -1.13 22.16
N ASP A 115 7.84 -1.51 23.37
CA ASP A 115 8.24 -2.74 24.04
C ASP A 115 7.06 -3.73 23.96
N PRO A 116 7.23 -4.89 23.29
CA PRO A 116 6.13 -5.83 23.09
C PRO A 116 5.63 -6.46 24.39
N VAL A 117 6.46 -6.51 25.42
CA VAL A 117 6.07 -7.10 26.72
C VAL A 117 5.29 -6.08 27.57
N ARG A 118 5.72 -4.82 27.57
CA ARG A 118 5.12 -3.77 28.41
C ARG A 118 3.92 -3.08 27.77
N ASN A 119 3.95 -2.91 26.45
CA ASN A 119 2.98 -2.08 25.72
C ASN A 119 2.35 -2.79 24.52
N LEU A 120 2.06 -4.09 24.68
CA LEU A 120 1.50 -4.94 23.63
C LEU A 120 0.25 -4.35 22.94
N PRO A 121 -0.78 -3.83 23.68
CA PRO A 121 -1.95 -3.26 23.04
C PRO A 121 -1.65 -2.04 22.16
N LEU A 122 -0.70 -1.22 22.58
CA LEU A 122 -0.26 -0.05 21.82
C LEU A 122 0.49 -0.46 20.54
N MET A 123 1.37 -1.44 20.65
CA MET A 123 2.10 -2.01 19.51
C MET A 123 1.14 -2.65 18.49
N ALA A 124 0.10 -3.38 18.98
CA ALA A 124 -0.95 -3.93 18.15
C ALA A 124 -1.74 -2.83 17.41
N ALA A 125 -2.09 -1.74 18.10
CA ALA A 125 -2.77 -0.61 17.49
C ALA A 125 -1.92 0.03 16.37
N PHE A 126 -0.62 0.20 16.58
CA PHE A 126 0.29 0.68 15.54
C PHE A 126 0.41 -0.29 14.37
N ALA A 127 0.50 -1.59 14.61
CA ALA A 127 0.55 -2.60 13.57
C ALA A 127 -0.72 -2.59 12.70
N VAL A 128 -1.91 -2.52 13.31
CA VAL A 128 -3.18 -2.40 12.60
C VAL A 128 -3.23 -1.09 11.79
N ALA A 129 -2.81 0.02 12.38
CA ALA A 129 -2.76 1.32 11.69
C ALA A 129 -1.83 1.27 10.47
N VAL A 130 -0.62 0.71 10.61
CA VAL A 130 0.33 0.53 9.50
C VAL A 130 -0.27 -0.36 8.42
N GLY A 131 -0.92 -1.48 8.79
CA GLY A 131 -1.59 -2.37 7.84
C GLY A 131 -2.69 -1.67 7.05
N PHE A 132 -3.54 -0.87 7.71
CA PHE A 132 -4.60 -0.10 7.08
C PHE A 132 -4.05 0.98 6.14
N ILE A 133 -3.06 1.74 6.59
CA ILE A 133 -2.43 2.81 5.79
C ILE A 133 -1.71 2.20 4.58
N SER A 134 -1.02 1.08 4.75
CA SER A 134 -0.34 0.38 3.67
C SER A 134 -1.32 -0.20 2.64
N ALA A 135 -2.43 -0.81 3.08
CA ALA A 135 -3.49 -1.25 2.18
C ALA A 135 -4.10 -0.08 1.39
N THR A 136 -4.23 1.10 2.02
CA THR A 136 -4.67 2.33 1.36
C THR A 136 -3.64 2.81 0.34
N GLN A 137 -2.35 2.75 0.67
CA GLN A 137 -1.26 3.07 -0.25
C GLN A 137 -1.32 2.20 -1.52
N ASP A 138 -1.58 0.91 -1.38
CA ASP A 138 -1.71 -0.03 -2.51
C ASP A 138 -2.82 0.39 -3.47
N ILE A 139 -4.00 0.76 -2.94
CA ILE A 139 -5.13 1.25 -3.75
C ILE A 139 -4.69 2.44 -4.60
N VAL A 140 -4.01 3.40 -3.98
CA VAL A 140 -3.60 4.65 -4.65
C VAL A 140 -2.52 4.40 -5.70
N ILE A 141 -1.55 3.52 -5.41
CA ILE A 141 -0.49 3.15 -6.36
C ILE A 141 -1.07 2.45 -7.58
N ASP A 142 -1.98 1.49 -7.38
CA ASP A 142 -2.64 0.77 -8.47
C ASP A 142 -3.46 1.70 -9.36
N ALA A 143 -4.23 2.60 -8.77
CA ALA A 143 -5.00 3.58 -9.49
C ALA A 143 -4.09 4.56 -10.27
N TRP A 144 -3.03 5.08 -9.63
CA TRP A 144 -2.06 5.94 -10.28
C TRP A 144 -1.37 5.24 -11.46
N ARG A 145 -0.98 3.97 -11.31
CA ARG A 145 -0.36 3.17 -12.36
C ARG A 145 -1.22 3.12 -13.61
N ILE A 146 -2.52 2.90 -13.45
CA ILE A 146 -3.47 2.85 -14.58
C ILE A 146 -3.62 4.23 -15.24
N GLU A 147 -3.66 5.31 -14.46
CA GLU A 147 -3.85 6.67 -14.95
C GLU A 147 -2.63 7.21 -15.73
N VAL A 148 -1.41 6.81 -15.36
CA VAL A 148 -0.18 7.33 -16.00
C VAL A 148 0.40 6.43 -17.07
N SER A 149 0.03 5.16 -17.10
CA SER A 149 0.54 4.20 -18.09
C SER A 149 -0.24 4.32 -19.39
N GLU A 150 0.47 4.16 -20.50
CA GLU A 150 -0.16 3.93 -21.79
C GLU A 150 -0.63 2.47 -21.89
N GLU A 151 -1.62 2.21 -22.73
CA GLU A 151 -2.26 0.89 -22.81
C GLU A 151 -1.24 -0.24 -23.07
N HIS A 152 -0.26 0.02 -23.92
CA HIS A 152 0.82 -0.93 -24.23
C HIS A 152 1.88 -1.07 -23.12
N GLU A 153 1.96 -0.13 -22.16
CA GLU A 153 2.90 -0.17 -21.02
C GLU A 153 2.29 -0.81 -19.75
N LEU A 154 0.97 -1.02 -19.69
CA LEU A 154 0.29 -1.54 -18.50
C LEU A 154 0.88 -2.85 -17.97
N GLY A 155 1.23 -3.76 -18.86
CA GLY A 155 1.87 -5.02 -18.48
C GLY A 155 3.28 -4.82 -17.90
N ALA A 156 4.08 -3.94 -18.51
CA ALA A 156 5.44 -3.67 -18.07
C ALA A 156 5.47 -2.92 -16.73
N THR A 157 4.57 -1.94 -16.54
CA THR A 157 4.44 -1.21 -15.27
C THR A 157 3.96 -2.11 -14.14
N ALA A 158 3.03 -3.05 -14.42
CA ALA A 158 2.61 -4.06 -13.45
C ALA A 158 3.75 -5.01 -13.07
N ALA A 159 4.56 -5.45 -14.04
CA ALA A 159 5.73 -6.28 -13.78
C ALA A 159 6.77 -5.55 -12.95
N ALA A 160 7.08 -4.28 -13.26
CA ALA A 160 8.01 -3.46 -12.47
C ALA A 160 7.54 -3.30 -11.01
N ASN A 161 6.24 -3.04 -10.80
CA ASN A 161 5.64 -2.98 -9.46
C ASN A 161 5.80 -4.32 -8.72
N ALA A 162 5.47 -5.43 -9.38
CA ALA A 162 5.57 -6.77 -8.79
C ALA A 162 7.02 -7.14 -8.42
N TRP A 163 8.00 -6.75 -9.24
CA TRP A 163 9.41 -6.96 -8.93
C TRP A 163 9.87 -6.13 -7.72
N GLY A 164 9.48 -4.86 -7.66
CA GLY A 164 9.73 -4.01 -6.48
C GLY A 164 9.14 -4.59 -5.21
N TYR A 165 7.88 -5.03 -5.29
CA TYR A 165 7.17 -5.67 -4.19
C TYR A 165 7.88 -6.94 -3.69
N ARG A 166 8.28 -7.84 -4.60
CA ARG A 166 9.01 -9.06 -4.24
C ARG A 166 10.39 -8.76 -3.65
N ALA A 167 11.12 -7.80 -4.22
CA ALA A 167 12.41 -7.39 -3.68
C ALA A 167 12.28 -6.88 -2.26
N SER A 168 11.26 -6.07 -1.98
CA SER A 168 11.00 -5.57 -0.62
C SER A 168 10.61 -6.70 0.36
N MET A 169 9.85 -7.69 -0.07
CA MET A 169 9.51 -8.84 0.77
C MET A 169 10.76 -9.60 1.21
N VAL A 170 11.70 -9.85 0.28
CA VAL A 170 12.97 -10.52 0.61
C VAL A 170 13.79 -9.66 1.56
N ILE A 171 13.89 -8.36 1.31
CA ILE A 171 14.67 -7.43 2.14
C ILE A 171 14.04 -7.30 3.53
N SER A 172 12.73 -7.07 3.61
CA SER A 172 12.03 -6.89 4.88
C SER A 172 11.84 -8.19 5.68
N GLY A 173 11.98 -9.35 5.03
CA GLY A 173 12.04 -10.64 5.71
C GLY A 173 13.43 -11.00 6.24
N ALA A 174 14.51 -10.58 5.56
CA ALA A 174 15.87 -10.97 5.92
C ALA A 174 16.62 -9.90 6.73
N VAL A 175 16.61 -8.64 6.26
CA VAL A 175 17.42 -7.57 6.86
C VAL A 175 17.04 -7.27 8.32
N PRO A 176 15.74 -7.20 8.71
CA PRO A 176 15.39 -6.98 10.11
C PRO A 176 15.91 -8.06 11.04
N LEU A 177 15.94 -9.33 10.61
CA LEU A 177 16.46 -10.44 11.41
C LEU A 177 17.96 -10.27 11.66
N LEU A 178 18.73 -9.94 10.61
CA LEU A 178 20.17 -9.67 10.72
C LEU A 178 20.45 -8.46 11.61
N LEU A 179 19.66 -7.39 11.50
CA LEU A 179 19.81 -6.22 12.35
C LEU A 179 19.39 -6.48 13.80
N ALA A 180 18.37 -7.31 14.01
CA ALA A 180 17.92 -7.68 15.34
C ALA A 180 18.97 -8.54 16.07
N ASP A 181 19.61 -9.47 15.36
CA ASP A 181 20.71 -10.28 15.88
C ASP A 181 21.96 -9.44 16.19
N ALA A 182 22.32 -8.54 15.30
CA ALA A 182 23.52 -7.70 15.46
C ALA A 182 23.34 -6.57 16.50
N TYR A 183 22.13 -6.04 16.66
CA TYR A 183 21.84 -4.90 17.54
C TYR A 183 20.61 -5.19 18.42
N ASN A 184 19.42 -4.97 17.90
CA ASN A 184 18.11 -5.25 18.52
C ASN A 184 16.96 -4.98 17.54
N TRP A 185 15.76 -5.43 17.89
CA TRP A 185 14.56 -5.25 17.10
C TRP A 185 14.15 -3.78 16.88
N ASN A 186 14.40 -2.90 17.85
CA ASN A 186 14.10 -1.49 17.76
C ASN A 186 14.90 -0.83 16.62
N VAL A 187 16.20 -1.11 16.55
CA VAL A 187 17.08 -0.64 15.46
C VAL A 187 16.65 -1.23 14.12
N ALA A 188 16.27 -2.51 14.09
CA ALA A 188 15.80 -3.17 12.88
C ALA A 188 14.57 -2.45 12.29
N TYR A 189 13.54 -2.19 13.10
CA TYR A 189 12.33 -1.48 12.65
C TYR A 189 12.58 -0.02 12.30
N ALA A 190 13.45 0.68 13.03
CA ALA A 190 13.87 2.04 12.69
C ALA A 190 14.56 2.11 11.32
N ALA A 191 15.44 1.14 11.03
CA ALA A 191 16.09 1.03 9.72
C ALA A 191 15.07 0.77 8.59
N MET A 192 14.07 -0.09 8.85
CA MET A 192 13.00 -0.35 7.88
C MET A 192 12.11 0.88 7.66
N ALA A 193 11.81 1.64 8.70
CA ALA A 193 11.11 2.93 8.57
C ALA A 193 11.90 3.90 7.68
N ALA A 194 13.21 3.97 7.83
CA ALA A 194 14.06 4.78 6.95
C ALA A 194 14.05 4.28 5.50
N MET A 195 14.00 2.97 5.26
CA MET A 195 13.92 2.41 3.90
C MET A 195 12.61 2.78 3.16
N MET A 196 11.53 3.10 3.88
CA MET A 196 10.33 3.66 3.27
C MET A 196 10.57 4.98 2.51
N ALA A 197 11.66 5.69 2.80
CA ALA A 197 12.06 6.88 2.04
C ALA A 197 12.23 6.61 0.54
N ILE A 198 12.53 5.37 0.14
CA ILE A 198 12.58 4.95 -1.27
C ILE A 198 11.24 5.22 -1.95
N GLY A 199 10.13 4.93 -1.27
CA GLY A 199 8.79 5.23 -1.76
C GLY A 199 8.54 6.73 -1.90
N VAL A 200 8.91 7.52 -0.89
CA VAL A 200 8.77 8.98 -0.93
C VAL A 200 9.56 9.58 -2.11
N VAL A 201 10.81 9.17 -2.28
CA VAL A 201 11.65 9.57 -3.42
C VAL A 201 10.97 9.17 -4.74
N SER A 202 10.43 7.96 -4.82
CA SER A 202 9.71 7.49 -6.01
C SER A 202 8.49 8.36 -6.34
N VAL A 203 7.71 8.80 -5.34
CA VAL A 203 6.58 9.72 -5.56
C VAL A 203 7.06 11.09 -6.03
N ILE A 204 8.17 11.60 -5.50
CA ILE A 204 8.72 12.89 -5.94
C ILE A 204 9.09 12.84 -7.43
N PHE A 205 9.69 11.74 -7.86
CA PHE A 205 10.05 11.51 -9.26
C PHE A 205 8.89 10.96 -10.11
N ALA A 206 7.71 10.69 -9.55
CA ALA A 206 6.57 10.20 -10.29
C ALA A 206 6.09 11.24 -11.32
N PRO A 207 5.76 10.84 -12.57
CA PRO A 207 5.08 11.73 -13.49
C PRO A 207 3.72 12.17 -12.92
N ARG A 208 3.30 13.38 -13.29
CA ARG A 208 1.98 13.87 -12.89
C ARG A 208 0.89 13.07 -13.59
N GLU A 209 -0.11 12.66 -12.81
CA GLU A 209 -1.34 12.09 -13.37
C GLU A 209 -2.05 13.08 -14.28
N LYS A 210 -2.80 12.58 -15.27
CA LYS A 210 -3.77 13.37 -16.03
C LYS A 210 -4.77 13.95 -15.03
N LYS A 211 -5.27 15.18 -15.27
CA LYS A 211 -6.20 15.84 -14.34
C LYS A 211 -7.27 14.85 -13.88
N HIS A 212 -7.23 14.48 -12.59
CA HIS A 212 -8.22 13.62 -12.00
C HIS A 212 -9.54 14.38 -11.94
N ALA A 213 -10.50 13.98 -12.78
CA ALA A 213 -11.87 14.45 -12.65
C ALA A 213 -12.48 13.68 -11.47
N LEU A 214 -12.69 14.36 -10.34
CA LEU A 214 -13.51 13.82 -9.26
C LEU A 214 -14.86 13.45 -9.88
N ARG A 215 -15.14 12.14 -9.99
CA ARG A 215 -16.44 11.70 -10.49
C ARG A 215 -17.47 12.11 -9.44
N PRO A 216 -18.49 12.92 -9.80
CA PRO A 216 -19.57 13.21 -8.90
C PRO A 216 -20.22 11.89 -8.45
N ILE A 217 -20.80 11.90 -7.25
CA ILE A 217 -21.52 10.73 -6.70
C ILE A 217 -22.63 10.29 -7.65
N HIS A 218 -23.22 11.27 -8.34
CA HIS A 218 -24.16 11.08 -9.43
C HIS A 218 -23.51 11.63 -10.70
N ALA A 219 -23.34 10.80 -11.73
CA ALA A 219 -23.11 11.31 -13.06
C ALA A 219 -24.42 12.00 -13.49
N ASP A 220 -24.31 13.21 -14.02
CA ASP A 220 -25.48 14.03 -14.42
C ASP A 220 -26.43 13.33 -15.39
N ASP A 221 -26.00 12.21 -16.00
CA ASP A 221 -26.73 11.43 -17.00
C ASP A 221 -27.36 10.13 -16.45
N VAL A 222 -27.19 9.81 -15.15
CA VAL A 222 -27.77 8.61 -14.56
C VAL A 222 -28.80 9.01 -13.51
N GLU A 223 -30.05 8.68 -13.76
CA GLU A 223 -31.12 8.86 -12.76
C GLU A 223 -30.72 8.18 -11.46
N PRO A 224 -30.82 8.90 -10.31
CA PRO A 224 -30.49 8.33 -9.00
C PRO A 224 -31.33 7.07 -8.79
N GLN A 225 -30.70 5.92 -8.65
CA GLN A 225 -31.37 4.68 -8.27
C GLN A 225 -31.17 4.46 -6.77
N PRO A 226 -32.02 5.05 -5.91
CA PRO A 226 -31.85 5.00 -4.47
C PRO A 226 -31.82 3.57 -3.93
N ALA A 227 -32.56 2.65 -4.55
CA ALA A 227 -32.57 1.25 -4.17
C ALA A 227 -31.20 0.58 -4.35
N ARG A 228 -30.47 0.90 -5.41
CA ARG A 228 -29.13 0.35 -5.69
C ARG A 228 -28.08 0.92 -4.73
N GLU A 229 -28.17 2.18 -4.41
CA GLU A 229 -27.29 2.82 -3.42
C GLU A 229 -27.50 2.21 -2.02
N TRP A 230 -28.75 1.99 -1.62
CA TRP A 230 -29.07 1.32 -0.36
C TRP A 230 -28.52 -0.11 -0.30
N VAL A 231 -28.65 -0.88 -1.38
CA VAL A 231 -28.10 -2.24 -1.47
C VAL A 231 -26.58 -2.24 -1.35
N GLU A 232 -25.90 -1.28 -2.00
CA GLU A 232 -24.45 -1.14 -1.86
C GLU A 232 -24.03 -0.76 -0.43
N TRP A 233 -24.74 0.18 0.21
CA TRP A 233 -24.48 0.57 1.59
C TRP A 233 -24.76 -0.56 2.59
N ILE A 234 -25.85 -1.29 2.41
CA ILE A 234 -26.18 -2.45 3.24
C ILE A 234 -25.11 -3.54 3.07
N GLY A 235 -24.69 -3.82 1.83
CA GLY A 235 -23.61 -4.77 1.56
C GLY A 235 -22.30 -4.40 2.25
N ARG A 236 -21.92 -3.12 2.21
CA ARG A 236 -20.72 -2.59 2.89
C ARG A 236 -20.84 -2.69 4.41
N LEU A 237 -21.98 -2.29 4.97
CA LEU A 237 -22.24 -2.40 6.41
C LEU A 237 -22.22 -3.85 6.87
N PHE A 238 -22.79 -4.77 6.09
CA PHE A 238 -22.82 -6.19 6.40
C PHE A 238 -21.40 -6.78 6.45
N VAL A 239 -20.55 -6.44 5.49
CA VAL A 239 -19.14 -6.89 5.47
C VAL A 239 -18.36 -6.31 6.64
N ILE A 240 -18.56 -5.03 6.99
CA ILE A 240 -17.95 -4.38 8.16
C ILE A 240 -18.41 -5.06 9.45
N LEU A 241 -19.69 -5.37 9.56
CA LEU A 241 -20.28 -6.04 10.73
C LEU A 241 -19.74 -7.46 10.91
N ILE A 242 -19.64 -8.22 9.81
CA ILE A 242 -19.01 -9.55 9.83
C ILE A 242 -17.55 -9.43 10.26
N GLY A 243 -16.78 -8.51 9.69
CA GLY A 243 -15.40 -8.27 10.11
C GLY A 243 -15.28 -7.91 11.59
N ALA A 244 -16.15 -7.02 12.09
CA ALA A 244 -16.21 -6.64 13.50
C ALA A 244 -16.61 -7.80 14.42
N LEU A 245 -17.56 -8.64 14.00
CA LEU A 245 -17.97 -9.83 14.75
C LEU A 245 -16.85 -10.87 14.83
N PHE A 246 -16.11 -11.10 13.73
CA PHE A 246 -14.93 -11.97 13.76
C PHE A 246 -13.84 -11.44 14.69
N ILE A 247 -13.60 -10.15 14.70
CA ILE A 247 -12.64 -9.50 15.61
C ILE A 247 -13.16 -9.60 17.05
N GLY A 248 -14.45 -9.32 17.29
CA GLY A 248 -15.07 -9.37 18.60
C GLY A 248 -15.13 -10.78 19.20
N SER A 249 -15.42 -11.80 18.40
CA SER A 249 -15.46 -13.19 18.87
C SER A 249 -14.09 -13.74 19.22
N GLY A 250 -13.02 -13.25 18.59
CA GLY A 250 -11.65 -13.60 18.96
C GLY A 250 -11.13 -12.90 20.24
N LEU A 251 -11.80 -11.83 20.70
CA LEU A 251 -11.43 -11.10 21.93
C LEU A 251 -12.18 -11.62 23.18
N THR A 252 -13.22 -12.44 23.03
CA THR A 252 -14.10 -12.90 24.12
C THR A 252 -13.95 -14.40 24.44
N GLY A 253 -13.08 -15.12 23.75
CA GLY A 253 -12.67 -16.50 24.01
C GLY A 253 -11.27 -16.54 24.56
#